data_3c3154cd2d6df681b52ad125d7262b3f
#
_entry.id   3c3154cd2d6df681b52ad125d7262b3f
#
_cell.length_a   1.000
_cell.length_b   1.000
_cell.length_c   1.000
_cell.angle_alpha   90.00
_cell.angle_beta   90.00
_cell.angle_gamma   90.00
#
_symmetry.space_group_name_H-M   'P 1'
#
loop_
_entity.id
_entity.type
_entity.pdbx_description
1 polymer ?
#
loop_
_entity_poly.entity_id
_entity_poly.type
_entity_poly.pdbx_seq_one_letter_code
_entity_poly.pdbx_strand_id
1 'polypeptide(L)'
;MSNSAVLPFCCNFLGLLYEKNMVNPCLDCGACCAFFRASFYWAESDLATEGGVPAELTEKLNDFRMVMKGSNGPAPRCIALMGIIGKKVHCSIYEKRASVCRDFQPAWLNGEPNERCNKARAHWGLPALTPEVWNQPDNFPKAA
;
A
#
# COMPACT_ATOMS: atom_id res chain seq x y z
N MET A 1 -0.23 -6.37 31.12
CA MET A 1 -0.34 -6.09 30.89
C MET A 1 -0.29 -5.82 29.96
N SER A 2 -0.06 -5.95 29.42
CA SER A 2 -0.30 -5.69 28.79
C SER A 2 -0.20 -4.74 28.03
N ASN A 3 0.03 -4.21 28.29
CA ASN A 3 0.08 -3.07 28.01
C ASN A 3 0.82 -2.83 26.83
N SER A 4 1.73 -3.20 26.85
CA SER A 4 2.58 -2.93 25.79
C SER A 4 1.84 -3.18 24.57
N ALA A 5 1.37 -4.23 24.41
CA ALA A 5 0.69 -4.52 23.24
C ALA A 5 -0.31 -3.44 23.16
N VAL A 6 -0.69 -3.03 24.20
CA VAL A 6 -1.66 -2.10 24.28
C VAL A 6 -1.22 -0.90 23.63
N LEU A 7 0.01 -0.54 23.83
CA LEU A 7 0.47 0.58 23.32
C LEU A 7 0.28 0.71 21.90
N PRO A 8 0.81 -0.10 21.19
CA PRO A 8 0.78 -0.02 19.80
C PRO A 8 -0.68 0.03 19.51
N PHE A 9 -1.39 -0.49 20.36
CA PHE A 9 -2.71 -0.58 20.22
C PHE A 9 -3.35 0.76 20.34
N CYS A 10 -3.01 1.43 21.32
CA CYS A 10 -3.57 2.72 21.55
C CYS A 10 -3.31 3.51 20.31
N CYS A 11 -2.13 3.43 19.81
CA CYS A 11 -1.81 4.20 18.67
C CYS A 11 -2.66 3.73 17.54
N ASN A 12 -2.86 2.48 17.47
CA ASN A 12 -3.63 1.95 16.38
C ASN A 12 -5.05 2.39 16.55
N PHE A 13 -5.52 2.43 17.73
CA PHE A 13 -6.87 2.79 17.95
C PHE A 13 -7.06 4.22 17.53
N LEU A 14 -6.15 5.05 17.90
CA LEU A 14 -6.24 6.45 17.56
C LEU A 14 -6.08 6.54 16.05
N GLY A 15 -5.22 5.74 15.52
CA GLY A 15 -5.02 5.71 14.09
C GLY A 15 -6.28 5.31 13.39
N LEU A 16 -6.99 4.37 13.94
CA LEU A 16 -8.19 3.90 13.32
C LEU A 16 -9.25 4.98 13.38
N LEU A 17 -9.34 5.65 14.50
CA LEU A 17 -10.33 6.70 14.65
C LEU A 17 -9.98 7.82 13.71
N TYR A 18 -8.70 8.10 13.60
CA TYR A 18 -8.24 9.17 12.76
C TYR A 18 -8.56 8.80 11.33
N GLU A 19 -8.26 7.58 10.97
CA GLU A 19 -8.48 7.13 9.62
C GLU A 19 -9.94 7.13 9.27
N LYS A 20 -10.77 7.00 10.25
CA LYS A 20 -12.18 6.99 9.98
C LYS A 20 -12.58 8.36 9.51
N ASN A 21 -11.86 9.35 9.93
CA ASN A 21 -12.22 10.70 9.59
C ASN A 21 -11.41 11.26 8.45
N MET A 22 -10.60 10.43 7.81
CA MET A 22 -9.80 10.91 6.71
C MET A 22 -9.96 9.99 5.53
N VAL A 23 -10.10 10.59 4.38
CA VAL A 23 -10.18 9.82 3.18
C VAL A 23 -8.78 9.34 2.85
N ASN A 24 -8.61 8.08 2.62
CA ASN A 24 -7.33 7.56 2.18
C ASN A 24 -7.53 7.03 0.76
N PRO A 25 -7.17 7.81 -0.23
CA PRO A 25 -7.43 7.44 -1.61
C PRO A 25 -6.76 6.14 -2.04
N CYS A 26 -5.74 5.71 -1.30
CA CYS A 26 -5.06 4.47 -1.67
C CYS A 26 -5.91 3.24 -1.39
N LEU A 27 -6.88 3.35 -0.49
CA LEU A 27 -7.74 2.22 -0.18
C LEU A 27 -8.75 1.95 -1.29
N ASP A 28 -8.89 2.89 -2.20
CA ASP A 28 -9.77 2.69 -3.33
C ASP A 28 -8.98 2.61 -4.61
N CYS A 29 -7.67 2.77 -4.54
CA CYS A 29 -6.88 2.92 -5.74
C CYS A 29 -6.28 1.62 -6.25
N GLY A 30 -5.27 1.13 -5.58
CA GLY A 30 -4.57 -0.08 -5.99
C GLY A 30 -3.71 0.06 -7.24
N ALA A 31 -3.66 1.24 -7.82
CA ALA A 31 -2.97 1.42 -9.10
C ALA A 31 -1.49 1.06 -9.04
N CYS A 32 -0.81 1.45 -7.99
CA CYS A 32 0.62 1.20 -7.89
C CYS A 32 0.92 -0.30 -7.77
N CYS A 33 0.09 -1.02 -7.05
CA CYS A 33 0.28 -2.45 -6.87
C CYS A 33 -0.02 -3.23 -8.16
N ALA A 34 -0.60 -2.57 -9.13
CA ALA A 34 -0.91 -3.18 -10.41
C ALA A 34 -0.22 -2.43 -11.54
N PHE A 35 0.87 -1.76 -11.24
CA PHE A 35 1.61 -1.04 -12.27
C PHE A 35 3.11 -1.19 -12.09
N PHE A 36 3.61 -1.17 -10.86
CA PHE A 36 5.03 -1.24 -10.64
C PHE A 36 5.46 -2.63 -10.19
N ARG A 37 6.69 -2.99 -10.51
CA ARG A 37 7.26 -4.23 -10.04
C ARG A 37 7.65 -4.02 -8.58
N ALA A 38 7.22 -4.90 -7.71
CA ALA A 38 7.54 -4.79 -6.29
C ALA A 38 8.71 -5.70 -5.96
N SER A 39 9.92 -5.22 -6.17
CA SER A 39 11.12 -6.01 -5.88
C SER A 39 11.83 -5.44 -4.66
N PHE A 40 12.43 -6.32 -3.87
CA PHE A 40 13.04 -5.91 -2.63
C PHE A 40 14.22 -6.84 -2.27
N TYR A 41 15.02 -6.45 -1.29
CA TYR A 41 16.18 -7.22 -0.89
C TYR A 41 15.70 -8.52 -0.26
N TRP A 42 16.29 -9.63 -0.62
CA TRP A 42 15.82 -10.94 -0.18
C TRP A 42 15.69 -11.09 1.33
N ALA A 43 16.53 -10.38 2.06
CA ALA A 43 16.49 -10.50 3.51
C ALA A 43 15.25 -9.88 4.16
N GLU A 44 14.43 -9.18 3.40
CA GLU A 44 13.19 -8.66 3.93
C GLU A 44 12.12 -9.76 3.93
N SER A 45 12.39 -10.90 3.35
CA SER A 45 11.41 -11.98 3.31
C SER A 45 11.49 -12.78 4.60
N ASP A 46 10.50 -13.62 4.83
CA ASP A 46 10.48 -14.44 6.04
C ASP A 46 11.50 -15.57 5.97
N LEU A 47 12.28 -15.65 4.90
CA LEU A 47 13.38 -16.60 4.85
C LEU A 47 14.53 -16.09 5.74
N ALA A 48 14.61 -14.81 5.96
CA ALA A 48 15.68 -14.25 6.77
C ALA A 48 15.18 -13.44 7.96
N THR A 49 13.97 -12.91 7.88
CA THR A 49 13.46 -12.04 8.93
C THR A 49 12.11 -12.52 9.39
N GLU A 50 12.00 -12.89 10.63
CA GLU A 50 10.74 -13.36 11.16
C GLU A 50 9.69 -12.27 10.98
N GLY A 51 8.53 -12.61 10.44
CA GLY A 51 7.51 -11.61 10.20
C GLY A 51 7.72 -10.83 8.90
N GLY A 52 8.71 -11.23 8.13
CA GLY A 52 8.98 -10.54 6.88
C GLY A 52 8.00 -10.89 5.78
N VAL A 53 8.28 -10.45 4.57
CA VAL A 53 7.42 -10.72 3.43
C VAL A 53 7.32 -12.22 3.23
N PRO A 54 6.12 -12.78 3.15
CA PRO A 54 5.99 -14.22 2.96
C PRO A 54 6.65 -14.68 1.67
N ALA A 55 7.68 -15.49 1.79
CA ALA A 55 8.43 -15.92 0.61
C ALA A 55 7.56 -16.70 -0.36
N GLU A 56 6.51 -17.33 0.13
CA GLU A 56 5.64 -18.09 -0.74
C GLU A 56 4.90 -17.18 -1.74
N LEU A 57 4.82 -15.90 -1.48
CA LEU A 57 4.16 -14.96 -2.38
C LEU A 57 5.16 -14.26 -3.28
N THR A 58 6.41 -14.72 -3.28
CA THR A 58 7.46 -14.06 -4.04
C THR A 58 8.16 -15.02 -4.96
N GLU A 59 8.97 -14.48 -5.83
CA GLU A 59 9.83 -15.30 -6.67
C GLU A 59 11.19 -14.65 -6.69
N LYS A 60 12.21 -15.41 -7.01
CA LYS A 60 13.56 -14.88 -7.05
C LYS A 60 13.72 -14.03 -8.29
N LEU A 61 14.24 -12.84 -8.12
CA LEU A 61 14.52 -11.97 -9.25
C LEU A 61 15.99 -12.10 -9.62
N ASN A 62 16.86 -12.14 -8.64
CA ASN A 62 18.29 -12.38 -8.86
C ASN A 62 18.86 -12.79 -7.50
N ASP A 63 20.16 -12.90 -7.40
CA ASP A 63 20.78 -13.39 -6.17
C ASP A 63 20.53 -12.53 -4.95
N PHE A 64 20.21 -11.29 -5.14
CA PHE A 64 20.00 -10.39 -4.01
C PHE A 64 18.58 -9.88 -3.87
N ARG A 65 17.75 -10.12 -4.84
CA ARG A 65 16.42 -9.53 -4.80
C ARG A 65 15.32 -10.53 -5.09
N MET A 66 14.21 -10.34 -4.41
CA MET A 66 13.01 -11.10 -4.65
C MET A 66 11.96 -10.13 -5.19
N VAL A 67 10.91 -10.65 -5.78
CA VAL A 67 9.88 -9.80 -6.34
C VAL A 67 8.53 -10.44 -6.02
N MET A 68 7.53 -9.64 -5.76
CA MET A 68 6.19 -10.17 -5.48
C MET A 68 5.65 -10.85 -6.74
N LYS A 69 5.09 -12.03 -6.55
CA LYS A 69 4.52 -12.75 -7.69
C LYS A 69 3.48 -11.89 -8.37
N GLY A 70 3.40 -11.99 -9.65
CA GLY A 70 2.44 -11.23 -10.44
C GLY A 70 2.88 -9.82 -10.78
N SER A 71 3.85 -9.27 -10.05
CA SER A 71 4.25 -7.90 -10.31
C SER A 71 5.41 -7.80 -11.28
N ASN A 72 5.98 -8.92 -11.71
CA ASN A 72 7.15 -8.89 -12.57
C ASN A 72 6.76 -9.39 -13.97
N GLY A 73 6.02 -8.66 -14.68
CA GLY A 73 5.61 -9.07 -16.01
C GLY A 73 5.04 -7.91 -16.78
N PRO A 74 4.58 -8.17 -18.00
CA PRO A 74 4.08 -7.09 -18.85
C PRO A 74 2.75 -6.50 -18.37
N ALA A 75 1.99 -7.25 -17.61
CA ALA A 75 0.75 -6.73 -17.05
C ALA A 75 0.80 -6.94 -15.55
N PRO A 76 1.59 -6.14 -14.86
CA PRO A 76 1.84 -6.39 -13.45
C PRO A 76 0.62 -6.24 -12.56
N ARG A 77 0.50 -7.15 -11.62
CA ARG A 77 -0.49 -7.04 -10.57
C ARG A 77 0.03 -7.88 -9.40
N CYS A 78 0.36 -7.24 -8.30
CA CYS A 78 0.91 -7.94 -7.14
C CYS A 78 -0.10 -8.97 -6.63
N ILE A 79 0.38 -10.17 -6.33
CA ILE A 79 -0.47 -11.25 -5.85
C ILE A 79 -1.14 -10.88 -4.53
N ALA A 80 -0.58 -9.97 -3.79
CA ALA A 80 -1.15 -9.56 -2.51
C ALA A 80 -2.25 -8.50 -2.66
N LEU A 81 -2.45 -7.96 -3.85
CA LEU A 81 -3.47 -6.94 -4.06
C LEU A 81 -4.83 -7.60 -4.18
N MET A 82 -5.72 -7.27 -3.28
CA MET A 82 -7.07 -7.82 -3.29
C MET A 82 -8.05 -6.72 -3.63
N GLY A 83 -9.11 -7.06 -4.33
CA GLY A 83 -10.16 -6.09 -4.62
C GLY A 83 -10.15 -5.60 -6.06
N ILE A 84 -10.84 -4.52 -6.30
CA ILE A 84 -11.02 -3.97 -7.65
C ILE A 84 -10.36 -2.60 -7.72
N ILE A 85 -9.40 -2.47 -8.62
CA ILE A 85 -8.66 -1.22 -8.76
C ILE A 85 -9.61 -0.09 -9.09
N GLY A 86 -9.47 0.99 -8.40
CA GLY A 86 -10.31 2.16 -8.59
C GLY A 86 -11.61 2.11 -7.80
N LYS A 87 -11.87 1.01 -7.11
CA LYS A 87 -13.09 0.91 -6.33
C LYS A 87 -12.79 0.62 -4.87
N LYS A 88 -12.27 -0.54 -4.55
CA LYS A 88 -11.92 -0.83 -3.19
C LYS A 88 -10.87 -1.92 -3.19
N VAL A 89 -9.76 -1.68 -2.55
CA VAL A 89 -8.63 -2.63 -2.56
C VAL A 89 -7.99 -2.69 -1.19
N HIS A 90 -7.22 -3.73 -0.97
CA HIS A 90 -6.36 -3.79 0.21
C HIS A 90 -5.21 -4.75 -0.08
N CYS A 91 -4.16 -4.66 0.68
CA CYS A 91 -3.01 -5.55 0.55
C CYS A 91 -3.19 -6.66 1.56
N SER A 92 -3.19 -7.92 1.12
CA SER A 92 -3.42 -9.05 2.02
C SER A 92 -2.27 -9.22 3.03
N ILE A 93 -1.12 -8.63 2.75
CA ILE A 93 0.01 -8.73 3.69
C ILE A 93 0.42 -7.34 4.15
N TYR A 94 -0.54 -6.46 4.32
CA TYR A 94 -0.24 -5.06 4.63
C TYR A 94 0.81 -4.87 5.70
N GLU A 95 0.71 -5.60 6.80
CA GLU A 95 1.67 -5.46 7.88
C GLU A 95 3.05 -6.04 7.54
N LYS A 96 3.14 -6.85 6.54
CA LYS A 96 4.41 -7.48 6.19
C LYS A 96 4.93 -7.00 4.84
N ARG A 97 4.49 -5.82 4.43
CA ARG A 97 4.92 -5.31 3.13
C ARG A 97 6.42 -5.07 3.09
N ALA A 98 7.01 -5.22 1.93
CA ALA A 98 8.41 -4.90 1.75
C ALA A 98 8.61 -3.39 1.86
N SER A 99 9.85 -2.97 2.10
CA SER A 99 10.15 -1.56 2.25
C SER A 99 9.73 -0.76 1.03
N VAL A 100 9.86 -1.34 -0.15
CA VAL A 100 9.53 -0.61 -1.39
C VAL A 100 8.05 -0.24 -1.37
N CYS A 101 7.23 -1.02 -0.71
CA CYS A 101 5.81 -0.73 -0.65
C CYS A 101 5.49 0.20 0.52
N ARG A 102 6.15 -0.03 1.66
CA ARG A 102 5.90 0.80 2.83
C ARG A 102 6.35 2.23 2.62
N ASP A 103 7.45 2.39 1.92
CA ASP A 103 8.05 3.71 1.79
C ASP A 103 7.54 4.50 0.60
N PHE A 104 6.63 3.92 -0.17
CA PHE A 104 6.09 4.63 -1.33
C PHE A 104 5.18 5.75 -0.82
N GLN A 105 5.42 6.96 -1.28
CA GLN A 105 4.64 8.10 -0.84
C GLN A 105 3.62 8.46 -1.91
N PRO A 106 2.34 8.27 -1.64
CA PRO A 106 1.33 8.69 -2.60
C PRO A 106 1.40 10.19 -2.82
N ALA A 107 0.97 10.62 -3.99
CA ALA A 107 1.03 12.06 -4.30
C ALA A 107 0.28 12.85 -3.24
N TRP A 108 0.87 13.91 -2.81
CA TRP A 108 0.33 14.88 -1.86
C TRP A 108 0.15 14.41 -0.42
N LEU A 109 0.47 13.16 -0.10
CA LEU A 109 0.37 12.72 1.28
C LEU A 109 1.24 13.60 2.17
N ASN A 110 2.42 13.94 1.70
CA ASN A 110 3.32 14.79 2.48
C ASN A 110 3.41 16.19 1.88
N GLY A 111 2.44 16.58 1.09
CA GLY A 111 2.44 17.92 0.52
C GLY A 111 3.19 18.05 -0.79
N GLU A 112 3.71 16.93 -1.32
CA GLU A 112 4.48 16.98 -2.56
C GLU A 112 3.84 16.11 -3.62
N PRO A 113 3.94 16.49 -4.87
CA PRO A 113 3.41 15.67 -5.94
C PRO A 113 4.27 14.42 -6.11
N ASN A 114 3.74 13.37 -6.68
CA ASN A 114 4.51 12.19 -6.96
C ASN A 114 4.12 11.68 -8.35
N GLU A 115 5.03 11.85 -9.30
CA GLU A 115 4.74 11.45 -10.68
C GLU A 115 4.56 9.95 -10.80
N ARG A 116 5.18 9.18 -9.96
CA ARG A 116 5.01 7.72 -10.06
C ARG A 116 3.58 7.36 -9.70
N CYS A 117 3.04 8.02 -8.68
CA CYS A 117 1.66 7.80 -8.28
C CYS A 117 0.73 8.21 -9.41
N ASN A 118 0.99 9.38 -10.00
CA ASN A 118 0.13 9.90 -11.07
C ASN A 118 0.18 8.97 -12.28
N LYS A 119 1.36 8.44 -12.61
CA LYS A 119 1.50 7.59 -13.77
C LYS A 119 0.74 6.27 -13.56
N ALA A 120 0.82 5.70 -12.41
CA ALA A 120 0.11 4.46 -12.13
C ALA A 120 -1.39 4.69 -12.23
N ARG A 121 -1.85 5.79 -11.65
CA ARG A 121 -3.28 6.10 -11.68
C ARG A 121 -3.75 6.34 -13.11
N ALA A 122 -2.97 7.06 -13.89
CA ALA A 122 -3.34 7.35 -15.28
C ALA A 122 -3.46 6.06 -16.09
N HIS A 123 -2.58 5.09 -15.81
CA HIS A 123 -2.60 3.82 -16.54
C HIS A 123 -3.94 3.12 -16.30
N TRP A 124 -4.52 3.30 -15.13
CA TRP A 124 -5.78 2.66 -14.80
C TRP A 124 -6.99 3.58 -15.00
N GLY A 125 -6.79 4.69 -15.68
CA GLY A 125 -7.87 5.61 -15.97
C GLY A 125 -8.36 6.40 -14.78
N LEU A 126 -7.55 6.50 -13.74
CA LEU A 126 -7.93 7.23 -12.55
C LEU A 126 -7.31 8.62 -12.58
N PRO A 127 -8.03 9.63 -12.14
CA PRO A 127 -7.49 10.99 -12.15
C PRO A 127 -6.35 11.13 -11.15
N ALA A 128 -5.44 12.04 -11.43
CA ALA A 128 -4.33 12.29 -10.51
C ALA A 128 -4.87 12.77 -9.19
N LEU A 129 -4.17 12.45 -8.11
CA LEU A 129 -4.60 12.93 -6.80
C LEU A 129 -4.29 14.42 -6.70
N THR A 130 -5.04 15.10 -5.86
CA THR A 130 -4.80 16.52 -5.59
C THR A 130 -4.60 16.67 -4.08
N PRO A 131 -4.03 17.79 -3.66
CA PRO A 131 -3.79 17.98 -2.24
C PRO A 131 -5.08 17.92 -1.41
N GLU A 132 -6.18 18.37 -1.97
CA GLU A 132 -7.43 18.44 -1.25
C GLU A 132 -7.95 17.08 -0.83
N VAL A 133 -7.59 16.05 -1.55
CA VAL A 133 -8.05 14.73 -1.26
C VAL A 133 -7.66 14.28 0.15
N TRP A 134 -6.53 14.73 0.64
CA TRP A 134 -6.05 14.30 1.95
C TRP A 134 -6.64 15.11 3.09
N ASN A 135 -7.28 16.22 2.74
CA ASN A 135 -7.82 17.08 3.78
C ASN A 135 -9.32 16.99 3.94
N GLN A 136 -9.95 16.14 3.19
CA GLN A 136 -11.38 16.04 3.29
C GLN A 136 -11.76 15.11 4.42
N PRO A 137 -12.61 15.53 5.24
CA PRO A 137 -13.02 14.69 6.34
C PRO A 137 -13.94 13.65 5.73
N ASP A 138 -13.93 12.56 6.29
CA ASP A 138 -14.74 11.49 5.83
C ASP A 138 -16.16 11.77 6.14
N ASN A 139 -16.78 12.56 5.45
CA ASN A 139 -18.08 12.82 5.83
C ASN A 139 -19.06 12.21 5.10
N PHE A 140 -18.91 11.21 4.67
CA PHE A 140 -19.74 10.50 3.98
C PHE A 140 -21.01 10.67 4.50
N PRO A 141 -21.11 10.61 5.54
CA PRO A 141 -22.33 10.60 6.15
C PRO A 141 -22.96 11.72 5.61
N LYS A 142 -22.22 12.69 5.51
CA LYS A 142 -22.70 13.76 5.09
C LYS A 142 -23.48 13.41 4.00
N ALA A 143 -23.08 12.61 3.40
CA ALA A 143 -23.70 12.30 2.27
C ALA A 143 -25.11 12.12 2.60
N ALA A 144 -25.43 11.86 3.60
CA ALA A 144 -26.81 11.56 3.87
C ALA A 144 -27.66 12.79 3.75
#